data_74463d36823875266ca3786617de729f
#
_entry.id   74463d36823875266ca3786617de729f
#
_cell.length_a   1.000
_cell.length_b   1.000
_cell.length_c   1.000
_cell.angle_alpha   90.00
_cell.angle_beta   90.00
_cell.angle_gamma   90.00
#
_symmetry.space_group_name_H-M   'P 1'
#
loop_
_entity.id
_entity.type
_entity.pdbx_description
1 polymer ?
#
loop_
_entity_poly.entity_id
_entity_poly.type
_entity_poly.pdbx_seq_one_letter_code
_entity_poly.pdbx_strand_id
1 'polypeptide(L)'
;MKTRHYFSIAMAIAISYGSPALAADGEECKPIVMSDPGWTDINSTNGVATVLLEALGYEPDVKTLSVPIGYQSMKNGEIDVFLGNWMPAQQKFIDDLNSAKAVEVLKKNLTGAKFTLAVPTYVAEGGVKDFKDLNAHADKFDSEIYGIEPGAPANANIQKMIDANDFDLGKWKVKESGEQGMLSQVARNEGDKKWIVFLAWAPHPMNSRFDLTY
;
A
#
# COMPACT_ATOMS: atom_id res chain seq x y z
N MET A 1 -44.97 -81.93 3.28
CA MET A 1 -45.02 -80.42 3.41
C MET A 1 -43.61 -79.92 3.55
N LYS A 2 -43.04 -79.20 2.53
CA LYS A 2 -41.66 -78.68 2.54
C LYS A 2 -41.78 -77.15 2.73
N THR A 3 -41.31 -76.67 3.89
CA THR A 3 -41.27 -75.24 4.24
C THR A 3 -40.01 -74.60 3.63
N ARG A 4 -40.18 -73.67 2.70
CA ARG A 4 -39.09 -72.91 2.10
C ARG A 4 -38.89 -71.60 2.96
N HIS A 5 -37.71 -71.52 3.53
CA HIS A 5 -37.25 -70.32 4.21
C HIS A 5 -36.65 -69.34 3.18
N TYR A 6 -37.23 -68.16 3.05
CA TYR A 6 -36.66 -67.05 2.26
C TYR A 6 -35.77 -66.21 3.19
N PHE A 7 -34.46 -66.24 2.90
CA PHE A 7 -33.52 -65.34 3.53
C PHE A 7 -33.52 -64.01 2.76
N SER A 8 -34.04 -62.97 3.39
CA SER A 8 -33.97 -61.60 2.82
C SER A 8 -32.66 -60.99 3.29
N ILE A 9 -31.71 -60.79 2.32
CA ILE A 9 -30.49 -60.05 2.57
C ILE A 9 -30.82 -58.56 2.37
N ALA A 10 -30.85 -57.81 3.47
CA ALA A 10 -30.92 -56.34 3.42
C ALA A 10 -29.51 -55.79 3.16
N MET A 11 -29.28 -55.26 1.95
CA MET A 11 -28.04 -54.62 1.56
C MET A 11 -28.09 -53.14 2.07
N ALA A 12 -27.40 -52.83 3.17
CA ALA A 12 -27.24 -51.49 3.67
C ALA A 12 -26.22 -50.74 2.79
N ILE A 13 -26.70 -49.80 1.97
CA ILE A 13 -25.86 -48.86 1.22
C ILE A 13 -25.43 -47.78 2.20
N ALA A 14 -24.17 -47.82 2.66
CA ALA A 14 -23.54 -46.74 3.40
C ALA A 14 -23.19 -45.63 2.40
N ILE A 15 -23.99 -44.57 2.36
CA ILE A 15 -23.66 -43.34 1.64
C ILE A 15 -22.64 -42.60 2.52
N SER A 16 -21.35 -42.76 2.21
CA SER A 16 -20.30 -41.91 2.76
C SER A 16 -20.43 -40.52 2.13
N TYR A 17 -20.99 -39.57 2.86
CA TYR A 17 -20.83 -38.17 2.57
C TYR A 17 -19.34 -37.83 2.74
N GLY A 18 -18.58 -37.88 1.66
CA GLY A 18 -17.25 -37.31 1.61
C GLY A 18 -17.40 -35.80 1.73
N SER A 19 -17.17 -35.22 2.92
CA SER A 19 -16.90 -33.81 3.02
C SER A 19 -15.73 -33.51 2.10
N PRO A 20 -15.80 -32.42 1.27
CA PRO A 20 -14.60 -31.99 0.57
C PRO A 20 -13.54 -31.70 1.66
N ALA A 21 -12.50 -32.51 1.72
CA ALA A 21 -11.31 -32.17 2.44
C ALA A 21 -10.74 -30.96 1.69
N LEU A 22 -10.98 -29.75 2.18
CA LEU A 22 -10.09 -28.62 1.89
C LEU A 22 -8.72 -29.13 2.34
N ALA A 23 -7.79 -29.28 1.40
CA ALA A 23 -6.41 -29.58 1.74
C ALA A 23 -5.95 -28.41 2.62
N ALA A 24 -5.90 -28.61 3.91
CA ALA A 24 -5.28 -27.66 4.82
C ALA A 24 -3.79 -27.70 4.49
N ASP A 25 -3.22 -26.52 4.23
CA ASP A 25 -1.77 -26.39 4.11
C ASP A 25 -1.09 -26.95 5.37
N GLY A 26 0.17 -27.41 5.22
CA GLY A 26 0.94 -27.89 6.38
C GLY A 26 1.13 -26.78 7.42
N GLU A 27 1.42 -27.17 8.65
CA GLU A 27 1.66 -26.21 9.76
C GLU A 27 2.76 -25.21 9.43
N GLU A 28 3.74 -25.59 8.60
CA GLU A 28 4.84 -24.77 8.13
C GLU A 28 4.39 -23.63 7.19
N CYS A 29 3.20 -23.74 6.59
CA CYS A 29 2.61 -22.72 5.71
C CYS A 29 1.67 -21.76 6.44
N LYS A 30 1.40 -21.95 7.72
CA LYS A 30 0.49 -21.10 8.50
C LYS A 30 1.01 -19.70 8.76
N PRO A 31 2.29 -19.51 9.17
CA PRO A 31 2.83 -18.16 9.32
C PRO A 31 2.90 -17.44 7.99
N ILE A 32 2.37 -16.22 7.92
CA ILE A 32 2.46 -15.35 6.73
C ILE A 32 2.97 -13.99 7.18
N VAL A 33 4.15 -13.60 6.73
CA VAL A 33 4.75 -12.31 7.05
C VAL A 33 4.41 -11.30 5.97
N MET A 34 3.76 -10.21 6.36
CA MET A 34 3.29 -9.16 5.46
C MET A 34 4.07 -7.87 5.67
N SER A 35 4.39 -7.15 4.60
CA SER A 35 5.05 -5.84 4.67
C SER A 35 4.03 -4.70 4.75
N ASP A 36 4.34 -3.69 5.58
CA ASP A 36 3.60 -2.44 5.69
C ASP A 36 4.59 -1.25 5.71
N PRO A 37 4.52 -0.31 4.75
CA PRO A 37 5.39 0.87 4.78
C PRO A 37 4.97 1.93 5.80
N GLY A 38 3.90 1.70 6.55
CA GLY A 38 3.34 2.64 7.52
C GLY A 38 2.33 3.61 6.90
N TRP A 39 1.76 3.25 5.74
CA TRP A 39 0.73 4.06 5.08
C TRP A 39 -0.67 3.63 5.51
N THR A 40 -1.53 4.61 5.82
CA THR A 40 -2.88 4.35 6.35
C THR A 40 -3.75 3.49 5.43
N ASP A 41 -3.65 3.65 4.11
CA ASP A 41 -4.37 2.83 3.13
C ASP A 41 -3.86 1.40 3.09
N ILE A 42 -2.54 1.18 3.18
CA ILE A 42 -1.95 -0.16 3.20
C ILE A 42 -2.18 -0.84 4.55
N ASN A 43 -2.11 -0.10 5.65
CA ASN A 43 -2.47 -0.59 6.98
C ASN A 43 -3.91 -1.13 6.99
N SER A 44 -4.85 -0.38 6.38
CA SER A 44 -6.25 -0.81 6.24
C SER A 44 -6.38 -2.05 5.35
N THR A 45 -5.63 -2.11 4.25
CA THR A 45 -5.62 -3.27 3.34
C THR A 45 -5.06 -4.51 4.03
N ASN A 46 -3.93 -4.37 4.75
CA ASN A 46 -3.34 -5.43 5.54
C ASN A 46 -4.30 -5.91 6.64
N GLY A 47 -5.01 -4.98 7.30
CA GLY A 47 -6.00 -5.35 8.33
C GLY A 47 -7.14 -6.22 7.78
N VAL A 48 -7.67 -5.92 6.60
CA VAL A 48 -8.67 -6.76 5.94
C VAL A 48 -8.07 -8.13 5.55
N ALA A 49 -6.87 -8.14 5.00
CA ALA A 49 -6.19 -9.37 4.63
C ALA A 49 -5.92 -10.26 5.86
N THR A 50 -5.48 -9.67 6.97
CA THR A 50 -5.26 -10.35 8.25
C THR A 50 -6.52 -11.11 8.70
N VAL A 51 -7.67 -10.43 8.75
CA VAL A 51 -8.94 -11.05 9.17
C VAL A 51 -9.33 -12.23 8.27
N LEU A 52 -9.11 -12.10 6.95
CA LEU A 52 -9.42 -13.17 6.00
C LEU A 52 -8.45 -14.35 6.14
N LEU A 53 -7.17 -14.09 6.31
CA LEU A 53 -6.14 -15.12 6.49
C LEU A 53 -6.35 -15.89 7.79
N GLU A 54 -6.62 -15.20 8.90
CA GLU A 54 -6.96 -15.82 10.19
C GLU A 54 -8.19 -16.73 10.08
N ALA A 55 -9.24 -16.26 9.38
CA ALA A 55 -10.44 -17.06 9.15
C ALA A 55 -10.19 -18.32 8.31
N LEU A 56 -9.12 -18.32 7.51
CA LEU A 56 -8.65 -19.48 6.73
C LEU A 56 -7.68 -20.37 7.50
N GLY A 57 -7.27 -19.99 8.71
CA GLY A 57 -6.38 -20.77 9.58
C GLY A 57 -4.91 -20.43 9.45
N TYR A 58 -4.55 -19.32 8.78
CA TYR A 58 -3.20 -18.78 8.72
C TYR A 58 -2.89 -17.87 9.92
N GLU A 59 -1.62 -17.58 10.14
CA GLU A 59 -1.08 -16.76 11.22
C GLU A 59 -0.35 -15.53 10.62
N PRO A 60 -1.09 -14.48 10.20
CA PRO A 60 -0.49 -13.30 9.61
C PRO A 60 0.26 -12.45 10.64
N ASP A 61 1.47 -12.01 10.27
CA ASP A 61 2.31 -11.08 11.04
C ASP A 61 2.71 -9.91 10.15
N VAL A 62 2.28 -8.69 10.51
CA VAL A 62 2.53 -7.47 9.73
C VAL A 62 3.77 -6.76 10.26
N LYS A 63 4.79 -6.63 9.41
CA LYS A 63 6.05 -5.94 9.71
C LYS A 63 6.05 -4.54 9.10
N THR A 64 6.25 -3.52 9.92
CA THR A 64 6.43 -2.16 9.43
C THR A 64 7.87 -1.97 8.95
N LEU A 65 8.04 -1.81 7.64
CA LEU A 65 9.33 -1.70 6.96
C LEU A 65 9.24 -0.62 5.88
N SER A 66 10.29 0.20 5.71
CA SER A 66 10.32 1.11 4.55
C SER A 66 10.27 0.32 3.24
N VAL A 67 9.77 0.95 2.16
CA VAL A 67 9.62 0.29 0.86
C VAL A 67 10.89 -0.45 0.40
N PRO A 68 12.10 0.16 0.41
CA PRO A 68 13.31 -0.56 0.00
C PRO A 68 13.63 -1.77 0.87
N ILE A 69 13.43 -1.64 2.19
CA ILE A 69 13.69 -2.74 3.14
C ILE A 69 12.68 -3.87 2.93
N GLY A 70 11.39 -3.54 2.79
CA GLY A 70 10.35 -4.54 2.51
C GLY A 70 10.67 -5.38 1.27
N TYR A 71 11.05 -4.74 0.16
CA TYR A 71 11.43 -5.44 -1.07
C TYR A 71 12.72 -6.26 -0.92
N GLN A 72 13.70 -5.76 -0.17
CA GLN A 72 14.91 -6.55 0.10
C GLN A 72 14.60 -7.77 0.97
N SER A 73 13.75 -7.62 1.98
CA SER A 73 13.30 -8.73 2.83
C SER A 73 12.46 -9.75 2.05
N MET A 74 11.63 -9.32 1.08
CA MET A 74 10.96 -10.23 0.14
C MET A 74 11.97 -11.04 -0.67
N LYS A 75 13.01 -10.38 -1.18
CA LYS A 75 14.08 -11.06 -1.94
C LYS A 75 14.81 -12.11 -1.11
N ASN A 76 14.94 -11.88 0.19
CA ASN A 76 15.57 -12.79 1.13
C ASN A 76 14.63 -13.92 1.63
N GLY A 77 13.34 -13.88 1.28
CA GLY A 77 12.33 -14.81 1.79
C GLY A 77 11.91 -14.57 3.24
N GLU A 78 12.07 -13.33 3.73
CA GLU A 78 11.68 -12.92 5.09
C GLU A 78 10.29 -12.30 5.13
N ILE A 79 9.76 -11.88 3.98
CA ILE A 79 8.43 -11.33 3.76
C ILE A 79 7.75 -12.14 2.66
N ASP A 80 6.53 -12.61 2.93
CA ASP A 80 5.75 -13.42 2.00
C ASP A 80 4.83 -12.59 1.11
N VAL A 81 4.25 -11.50 1.65
CA VAL A 81 3.21 -10.72 0.97
C VAL A 81 3.45 -9.21 1.11
N PHE A 82 3.27 -8.48 0.01
CA PHE A 82 3.18 -7.03 0.01
C PHE A 82 1.99 -6.56 -0.83
N LEU A 83 1.03 -5.90 -0.20
CA LEU A 83 -0.20 -5.41 -0.83
C LEU A 83 -0.11 -3.95 -1.29
N GLY A 84 1.02 -3.29 -1.05
CA GLY A 84 1.27 -1.87 -1.30
C GLY A 84 2.17 -1.58 -2.49
N ASN A 85 2.22 -2.45 -3.51
CA ASN A 85 3.03 -2.22 -4.70
C ASN A 85 2.39 -1.17 -5.63
N TRP A 86 2.77 0.09 -5.47
CA TRP A 86 2.29 1.22 -6.25
C TRP A 86 3.02 1.34 -7.60
N MET A 87 2.37 0.89 -8.66
CA MET A 87 2.93 0.92 -10.01
C MET A 87 2.48 2.17 -10.79
N PRO A 88 3.36 2.78 -11.61
CA PRO A 88 4.73 2.35 -11.97
C PRO A 88 5.83 2.85 -11.03
N ALA A 89 5.52 3.57 -9.93
CA ALA A 89 6.54 4.20 -9.08
C ALA A 89 7.54 3.19 -8.48
N GLN A 90 7.09 1.96 -8.20
CA GLN A 90 7.90 0.89 -7.63
C GLN A 90 8.42 -0.10 -8.68
N GLN A 91 8.33 0.21 -9.98
CA GLN A 91 8.71 -0.69 -11.07
C GLN A 91 10.10 -1.28 -10.90
N LYS A 92 11.09 -0.47 -10.52
CA LYS A 92 12.48 -0.93 -10.36
C LYS A 92 12.61 -2.08 -9.35
N PHE A 93 11.88 -2.02 -8.24
CA PHE A 93 11.92 -3.09 -7.22
C PHE A 93 11.32 -4.39 -7.77
N ILE A 94 10.21 -4.28 -8.48
CA ILE A 94 9.56 -5.45 -9.10
C ILE A 94 10.43 -6.07 -10.18
N ASP A 95 11.11 -5.26 -11.01
CA ASP A 95 12.03 -5.76 -12.02
C ASP A 95 13.21 -6.52 -11.40
N ASP A 96 13.78 -6.01 -10.31
CA ASP A 96 14.84 -6.65 -9.56
C ASP A 96 14.40 -8.00 -8.96
N LEU A 97 13.19 -8.07 -8.38
CA LEU A 97 12.64 -9.29 -7.80
C LEU A 97 12.25 -10.32 -8.87
N ASN A 98 11.65 -9.88 -9.98
CA ASN A 98 11.31 -10.75 -11.11
C ASN A 98 12.58 -11.34 -11.74
N SER A 99 13.63 -10.55 -11.90
CA SER A 99 14.93 -11.02 -12.41
C SER A 99 15.55 -12.08 -11.51
N ALA A 100 15.35 -11.95 -10.20
CA ALA A 100 15.78 -12.94 -9.21
C ALA A 100 14.80 -14.14 -9.07
N LYS A 101 13.63 -14.10 -9.73
CA LYS A 101 12.52 -15.06 -9.55
C LYS A 101 12.13 -15.23 -8.08
N ALA A 102 12.17 -14.14 -7.33
CA ALA A 102 11.93 -14.13 -5.90
C ALA A 102 10.46 -13.91 -5.53
N VAL A 103 9.64 -13.40 -6.45
CA VAL A 103 8.23 -13.13 -6.23
C VAL A 103 7.38 -13.45 -7.45
N GLU A 104 6.08 -13.57 -7.22
CA GLU A 104 5.04 -13.60 -8.25
C GLU A 104 4.09 -12.42 -8.04
N VAL A 105 3.82 -11.65 -9.09
CA VAL A 105 2.80 -10.60 -9.07
C VAL A 105 1.46 -11.22 -9.43
N LEU A 106 0.65 -11.53 -8.42
CA LEU A 106 -0.58 -12.28 -8.58
C LEU A 106 -1.67 -11.47 -9.29
N LYS A 107 -2.02 -10.30 -8.74
CA LYS A 107 -3.16 -9.52 -9.22
C LYS A 107 -3.07 -8.07 -8.77
N LYS A 108 -3.65 -7.19 -9.59
CA LYS A 108 -3.91 -5.81 -9.18
C LYS A 108 -5.09 -5.79 -8.20
N ASN A 109 -4.86 -5.36 -6.97
CA ASN A 109 -5.86 -5.27 -5.91
C ASN A 109 -6.66 -3.95 -5.94
N LEU A 110 -6.14 -2.90 -6.59
CA LEU A 110 -6.76 -1.59 -6.70
C LEU A 110 -6.55 -0.99 -8.09
N THR A 111 -7.58 -0.32 -8.62
CA THR A 111 -7.53 0.42 -9.89
C THR A 111 -7.99 1.86 -9.66
N GLY A 112 -7.52 2.79 -10.51
CA GLY A 112 -7.87 4.21 -10.39
C GLY A 112 -7.17 4.95 -9.26
N ALA A 113 -6.24 4.29 -8.56
CA ALA A 113 -5.35 4.95 -7.61
C ALA A 113 -4.45 5.96 -8.34
N LYS A 114 -4.14 7.05 -7.66
CA LYS A 114 -3.25 8.09 -8.18
C LYS A 114 -2.54 8.78 -7.03
N PHE A 115 -1.32 9.25 -7.28
CA PHE A 115 -0.62 10.15 -6.37
C PHE A 115 0.08 11.26 -7.13
N THR A 116 0.19 12.40 -6.49
CA THR A 116 0.93 13.58 -6.96
C THR A 116 1.14 14.55 -5.80
N LEU A 117 1.54 15.78 -6.08
CA LEU A 117 1.51 16.85 -5.08
C LEU A 117 0.08 17.38 -4.92
N ALA A 118 -0.24 17.81 -3.71
CA ALA A 118 -1.47 18.51 -3.40
C ALA A 118 -1.17 19.73 -2.53
N VAL A 119 -2.11 20.66 -2.55
CA VAL A 119 -2.14 21.83 -1.68
C VAL A 119 -3.52 21.95 -1.03
N PRO A 120 -3.66 22.58 0.15
CA PRO A 120 -4.98 22.97 0.64
C PRO A 120 -5.71 23.86 -0.36
N THR A 121 -7.03 23.72 -0.47
CA THR A 121 -7.84 24.44 -1.47
C THR A 121 -7.66 25.97 -1.41
N TYR A 122 -7.49 26.55 -0.20
CA TYR A 122 -7.20 27.98 -0.08
C TYR A 122 -5.88 28.40 -0.71
N VAL A 123 -4.90 27.50 -0.84
CA VAL A 123 -3.63 27.75 -1.53
C VAL A 123 -3.84 27.73 -3.04
N ALA A 124 -4.65 26.81 -3.54
CA ALA A 124 -5.04 26.77 -4.94
C ALA A 124 -5.84 28.02 -5.36
N GLU A 125 -6.75 28.49 -4.50
CA GLU A 125 -7.46 29.76 -4.67
C GLU A 125 -6.52 30.95 -4.64
N GLY A 126 -5.40 30.85 -3.90
CA GLY A 126 -4.31 31.83 -3.85
C GLY A 126 -3.40 31.86 -5.09
N GLY A 127 -3.67 31.01 -6.09
CA GLY A 127 -3.01 31.02 -7.40
C GLY A 127 -2.12 29.84 -7.74
N VAL A 128 -2.07 28.77 -6.89
CA VAL A 128 -1.27 27.56 -7.14
C VAL A 128 -2.18 26.45 -7.65
N LYS A 129 -2.19 26.22 -8.96
CA LYS A 129 -3.03 25.20 -9.63
C LYS A 129 -2.23 24.18 -10.44
N ASP A 130 -0.92 24.42 -10.57
CA ASP A 130 -0.03 23.60 -11.38
C ASP A 130 1.38 23.65 -10.75
N PHE A 131 2.25 22.69 -11.06
CA PHE A 131 3.65 22.67 -10.60
C PHE A 131 4.41 23.96 -10.97
N LYS A 132 4.16 24.50 -12.16
CA LYS A 132 4.78 25.76 -12.64
C LYS A 132 4.46 26.99 -11.79
N ASP A 133 3.36 26.94 -11.02
CA ASP A 133 2.94 28.06 -10.19
C ASP A 133 3.69 28.09 -8.85
N LEU A 134 4.29 26.95 -8.43
CA LEU A 134 4.94 26.80 -7.14
C LEU A 134 6.08 27.80 -6.96
N ASN A 135 6.98 27.91 -7.96
CA ASN A 135 8.18 28.73 -7.81
C ASN A 135 7.87 30.24 -7.72
N ALA A 136 6.76 30.70 -8.29
CA ALA A 136 6.31 32.08 -8.16
C ALA A 136 5.94 32.46 -6.71
N HIS A 137 5.72 31.47 -5.87
CA HIS A 137 5.33 31.61 -4.46
C HIS A 137 6.28 30.93 -3.49
N ALA A 138 7.53 30.69 -3.90
CA ALA A 138 8.52 29.91 -3.16
C ALA A 138 8.66 30.35 -1.69
N ASP A 139 8.63 31.67 -1.44
CA ASP A 139 8.75 32.21 -0.08
C ASP A 139 7.59 31.80 0.85
N LYS A 140 6.38 31.58 0.30
CA LYS A 140 5.23 31.14 1.08
C LYS A 140 5.29 29.67 1.47
N PHE A 141 6.09 28.89 0.75
CA PHE A 141 6.31 27.47 0.97
C PHE A 141 7.65 27.16 1.65
N ASP A 142 8.46 28.19 1.97
CA ASP A 142 9.85 28.02 2.41
C ASP A 142 10.71 27.21 1.41
N SER A 143 10.28 27.15 0.13
CA SER A 143 10.84 26.30 -0.92
C SER A 143 10.93 24.82 -0.48
N GLU A 144 9.96 24.33 0.28
CA GLU A 144 9.88 22.95 0.77
C GLU A 144 8.66 22.20 0.19
N ILE A 145 8.87 20.96 -0.24
CA ILE A 145 7.83 19.99 -0.59
C ILE A 145 7.84 18.90 0.46
N TYR A 146 6.72 18.70 1.12
CA TYR A 146 6.63 17.70 2.18
C TYR A 146 6.36 16.32 1.57
N GLY A 147 7.34 15.44 1.74
CA GLY A 147 7.30 14.03 1.32
C GLY A 147 6.94 13.10 2.47
N ILE A 148 7.03 11.82 2.17
CA ILE A 148 6.78 10.73 3.12
C ILE A 148 8.10 10.14 3.64
N GLU A 149 8.12 8.87 4.06
CA GLU A 149 9.29 8.26 4.68
C GLU A 149 10.53 8.24 3.74
N PRO A 150 11.74 8.36 4.29
CA PRO A 150 12.97 8.27 3.52
C PRO A 150 13.05 6.99 2.70
N GLY A 151 13.50 7.13 1.45
CA GLY A 151 13.62 6.02 0.51
C GLY A 151 12.31 5.67 -0.23
N ALA A 152 11.20 6.34 0.03
CA ALA A 152 9.97 6.17 -0.74
C ALA A 152 10.19 6.58 -2.21
N PRO A 153 9.77 5.75 -3.19
CA PRO A 153 9.90 6.09 -4.61
C PRO A 153 9.22 7.39 -5.01
N ALA A 154 8.16 7.78 -4.30
CA ALA A 154 7.45 9.04 -4.51
C ALA A 154 8.36 10.25 -4.21
N ASN A 155 9.10 10.23 -3.09
CA ASN A 155 10.08 11.27 -2.77
C ASN A 155 11.18 11.34 -3.84
N ALA A 156 11.67 10.17 -4.29
CA ALA A 156 12.68 10.10 -5.34
C ALA A 156 12.20 10.71 -6.67
N ASN A 157 10.91 10.60 -7.01
CA ASN A 157 10.34 11.23 -8.19
C ASN A 157 10.29 12.76 -8.05
N ILE A 158 9.92 13.27 -6.87
CA ILE A 158 9.96 14.71 -6.57
C ILE A 158 11.41 15.21 -6.64
N GLN A 159 12.36 14.49 -6.04
CA GLN A 159 13.76 14.86 -6.08
C GLN A 159 14.32 14.92 -7.51
N LYS A 160 13.97 13.98 -8.38
CA LYS A 160 14.34 14.01 -9.81
C LYS A 160 13.82 15.27 -10.52
N MET A 161 12.60 15.66 -10.25
CA MET A 161 12.00 16.90 -10.79
C MET A 161 12.79 18.14 -10.32
N ILE A 162 13.18 18.18 -9.05
CA ILE A 162 14.02 19.24 -8.47
C ILE A 162 15.41 19.25 -9.11
N ASP A 163 16.07 18.10 -9.20
CA ASP A 163 17.43 17.96 -9.76
C ASP A 163 17.47 18.35 -11.25
N ALA A 164 16.40 18.07 -11.99
CA ALA A 164 16.25 18.49 -13.38
C ALA A 164 15.89 19.98 -13.54
N ASN A 165 15.63 20.68 -12.43
CA ASN A 165 15.08 22.03 -12.41
C ASN A 165 13.76 22.16 -13.19
N ASP A 166 12.96 21.10 -13.21
CA ASP A 166 11.63 21.16 -13.81
C ASP A 166 10.77 22.20 -13.07
N PHE A 167 10.02 22.98 -13.82
CA PHE A 167 9.15 24.05 -13.28
C PHE A 167 9.90 25.09 -12.43
N ASP A 168 11.20 25.27 -12.66
CA ASP A 168 12.08 26.18 -11.89
C ASP A 168 12.20 25.80 -10.39
N LEU A 169 12.07 24.53 -10.07
CA LEU A 169 12.10 24.02 -8.68
C LEU A 169 13.51 23.64 -8.18
N GLY A 170 14.58 23.92 -8.93
CA GLY A 170 15.95 23.49 -8.59
C GLY A 170 16.51 24.04 -7.26
N LYS A 171 15.83 24.99 -6.62
CA LYS A 171 16.19 25.50 -5.27
C LYS A 171 15.32 24.93 -4.16
N TRP A 172 14.32 24.13 -4.52
CA TRP A 172 13.42 23.51 -3.58
C TRP A 172 14.03 22.28 -2.93
N LYS A 173 13.43 21.82 -1.85
CA LYS A 173 13.88 20.65 -1.09
C LYS A 173 12.71 19.74 -0.76
N VAL A 174 12.93 18.43 -0.85
CA VAL A 174 11.99 17.47 -0.28
C VAL A 174 12.24 17.37 1.21
N LYS A 175 11.20 17.56 2.01
CA LYS A 175 11.22 17.39 3.45
C LYS A 175 10.62 16.05 3.80
N GLU A 176 11.48 15.08 4.00
CA GLU A 176 11.06 13.70 4.26
C GLU A 176 10.64 13.50 5.72
N SER A 177 9.52 12.78 5.91
CA SER A 177 9.05 12.29 7.21
C SER A 177 8.14 11.09 6.94
N GLY A 178 7.68 10.37 7.96
CA GLY A 178 6.61 9.38 7.69
C GLY A 178 5.29 10.09 7.34
N GLU A 179 4.34 9.35 6.74
CA GLU A 179 2.99 9.85 6.40
C GLU A 179 2.38 10.67 7.54
N GLN A 180 2.41 10.13 8.76
CA GLN A 180 1.80 10.77 9.94
C GLN A 180 2.47 12.09 10.30
N GLY A 181 3.80 12.19 10.13
CA GLY A 181 4.56 13.41 10.33
C GLY A 181 4.17 14.49 9.29
N MET A 182 4.08 14.10 8.03
CA MET A 182 3.63 14.97 6.94
C MET A 182 2.21 15.46 7.18
N LEU A 183 1.25 14.58 7.46
CA LEU A 183 -0.15 14.96 7.69
C LEU A 183 -0.34 15.81 8.95
N SER A 184 0.50 15.62 9.97
CA SER A 184 0.53 16.49 11.14
C SER A 184 0.99 17.91 10.79
N GLN A 185 1.94 18.05 9.85
CA GLN A 185 2.36 19.34 9.36
C GLN A 185 1.26 20.00 8.50
N VAL A 186 0.58 19.22 7.64
CA VAL A 186 -0.59 19.72 6.87
C VAL A 186 -1.64 20.29 7.82
N ALA A 187 -2.01 19.56 8.87
CA ALA A 187 -2.99 20.00 9.87
C ALA A 187 -2.59 21.31 10.56
N ARG A 188 -1.31 21.46 10.93
CA ARG A 188 -0.81 22.70 11.54
C ARG A 188 -0.89 23.87 10.58
N ASN A 189 -0.42 23.68 9.35
CA ASN A 189 -0.43 24.75 8.34
C ASN A 189 -1.84 25.17 7.98
N GLU A 190 -2.77 24.21 7.85
CA GLU A 190 -4.18 24.51 7.58
C GLU A 190 -4.83 25.32 8.70
N GLY A 191 -4.56 24.94 9.96
CA GLY A 191 -5.02 25.68 11.14
C GLY A 191 -4.50 27.13 11.19
N ASP A 192 -3.25 27.33 10.82
CA ASP A 192 -2.58 28.65 10.78
C ASP A 192 -2.82 29.41 9.45
N LYS A 193 -3.49 28.81 8.47
CA LYS A 193 -3.63 29.32 7.08
C LYS A 193 -2.29 29.57 6.39
N LYS A 194 -1.24 28.83 6.77
CA LYS A 194 0.06 28.85 6.10
C LYS A 194 0.05 27.95 4.88
N TRP A 195 0.83 28.32 3.88
CA TRP A 195 0.91 27.54 2.66
C TRP A 195 1.74 26.28 2.88
N ILE A 196 1.32 25.21 2.24
CA ILE A 196 2.02 23.92 2.22
C ILE A 196 1.73 23.20 0.91
N VAL A 197 2.75 22.56 0.34
CA VAL A 197 2.64 21.60 -0.74
C VAL A 197 3.22 20.28 -0.28
N PHE A 198 2.52 19.19 -0.53
CA PHE A 198 2.88 17.90 0.02
C PHE A 198 2.45 16.75 -0.90
N LEU A 199 3.08 15.60 -0.71
CA LEU A 199 2.71 14.38 -1.41
C LEU A 199 1.35 13.89 -0.92
N ALA A 200 0.42 13.67 -1.84
CA ALA A 200 -0.90 13.15 -1.53
C ALA A 200 -1.33 12.09 -2.54
N TRP A 201 -2.25 11.22 -2.14
CA TRP A 201 -2.77 10.15 -2.99
C TRP A 201 -4.22 9.81 -2.69
N ALA A 202 -4.83 9.10 -3.63
CA ALA A 202 -6.17 8.58 -3.51
C ALA A 202 -6.22 7.11 -3.97
N PRO A 203 -6.96 6.24 -3.25
CA PRO A 203 -7.78 6.56 -2.07
C PRO A 203 -6.94 6.70 -0.80
N HIS A 204 -7.28 7.66 0.04
CA HIS A 204 -6.66 7.85 1.35
C HIS A 204 -7.58 8.70 2.24
N PRO A 205 -7.66 8.44 3.57
CA PRO A 205 -8.48 9.24 4.49
C PRO A 205 -8.15 10.73 4.54
N MET A 206 -6.91 11.13 4.17
CA MET A 206 -6.54 12.55 4.10
C MET A 206 -7.50 13.36 3.23
N ASN A 207 -8.06 12.75 2.15
CA ASN A 207 -8.98 13.40 1.23
C ASN A 207 -10.37 13.71 1.84
N SER A 208 -10.70 13.09 2.96
CA SER A 208 -11.91 13.39 3.74
C SER A 208 -11.61 14.28 4.94
N ARG A 209 -10.33 14.33 5.36
CA ARG A 209 -9.89 15.08 6.52
C ARG A 209 -9.54 16.53 6.18
N PHE A 210 -8.98 16.75 5.01
CA PHE A 210 -8.50 18.05 4.55
C PHE A 210 -9.20 18.42 3.24
N ASP A 211 -9.42 19.73 3.03
CA ASP A 211 -9.91 20.25 1.76
C ASP A 211 -8.74 20.50 0.82
N LEU A 212 -8.53 19.58 -0.14
CA LEU A 212 -7.34 19.45 -0.96
C LEU A 212 -7.63 19.69 -2.45
N THR A 213 -6.67 20.33 -3.11
CA THR A 213 -6.55 20.42 -4.56
C THR A 213 -5.27 19.71 -5.02
N TYR A 214 -5.43 18.82 -6.02
CA TYR A 214 -4.35 18.04 -6.64
C TYR A 214 -3.80 18.71 -7.89
#